data_c5bd7368507cda1ee9293b88fd764002
#
_entry.id   c5bd7368507cda1ee9293b88fd764002
#
_cell.length_a   1.000
_cell.length_b   1.000
_cell.length_c   1.000
_cell.angle_alpha   90.00
_cell.angle_beta   90.00
_cell.angle_gamma   90.00
#
_symmetry.space_group_name_H-M   'P 1'
#
loop_
_entity.id
_entity.type
_entity.pdbx_description
1 polymer ?
#
loop_
_entity_poly.entity_id
_entity_poly.type
_entity_poly.pdbx_seq_one_letter_code
_entity_poly.pdbx_strand_id
1 'polypeptide(L)'
;MDTLAQFFAQGEPVREDSQQVTNGLVLDSDMLLDDLIDRWFEEYANKQLKAKTLYDYRRMRGRISAGLGHLKVSKIKPAHVMAFYDNLEEKGVRRDSTYTATKALLNLLPHGTRGELAKKAGIGQDTMRMVYAGKSVSRKTAEKVSAAVGLAFSKAFAEHTQKDGKLNNNSVIRYQAMLSSIFKKGVQWGLINENLCSRAEHPKVEEIDIRVLTEEEIPTLLDALSDAPPQYSVITQLALLLGARRGEICALRWSDIDFEKGTLSIKRTVQSIPGIGLVFNTPKTRRGKRCLRIGADCVELLQEYRRYQKAERFRIGSAWVRKVTLENGKVVDNDMLFTKWNDEPMDPDIISPWFPKFLETHDLPDVNFHSLRHSNASILIAAHVPITTVSGRLGHAQTSTTLNYYASAIQLGTHLLHKEGVVRAIGRLVLGGQDMSSLVERFGFTAKGPTHRHWSACRAYL
;
A
#
# COMPACT_ATOMS: atom_id res chain seq x y z
N MET A 1 30.11 32.51 -27.19
CA MET A 1 28.87 32.72 -27.96
C MET A 1 29.06 32.53 -29.47
N ASP A 2 30.16 31.93 -29.94
CA ASP A 2 30.49 31.87 -31.35
C ASP A 2 30.42 30.51 -32.03
N THR A 3 29.96 29.46 -31.28
CA THR A 3 29.92 28.11 -31.84
C THR A 3 28.55 27.73 -32.44
N LEU A 4 27.49 28.43 -32.13
CA LEU A 4 26.15 28.19 -32.69
C LEU A 4 25.89 28.94 -33.99
N ALA A 5 26.57 30.09 -34.20
CA ALA A 5 26.46 30.85 -35.44
C ALA A 5 27.22 30.24 -36.64
N GLN A 6 28.26 29.45 -36.40
CA GLN A 6 28.98 28.73 -37.44
C GLN A 6 28.30 27.47 -37.96
N PHE A 7 27.35 26.88 -37.18
CA PHE A 7 26.61 25.69 -37.59
C PHE A 7 25.48 25.99 -38.59
N PHE A 8 25.01 27.23 -38.65
CA PHE A 8 23.93 27.64 -39.57
C PHE A 8 24.45 28.28 -40.90
N ALA A 9 25.75 28.40 -41.09
CA ALA A 9 26.33 29.01 -42.30
C ALA A 9 26.75 28.00 -43.37
N GLN A 10 26.67 26.71 -43.14
CA GLN A 10 26.96 25.71 -44.16
C GLN A 10 25.63 25.10 -44.64
N GLY A 11 25.07 25.67 -45.71
CA GLY A 11 23.84 25.21 -46.34
C GLY A 11 24.04 23.86 -47.04
N GLU A 12 23.74 22.78 -46.38
CA GLU A 12 23.40 21.50 -47.04
C GLU A 12 21.89 21.44 -47.30
N PRO A 13 21.45 20.95 -48.48
CA PRO A 13 20.02 20.89 -48.79
C PRO A 13 19.32 19.90 -47.87
N VAL A 14 18.32 20.39 -47.13
CA VAL A 14 17.40 19.59 -46.34
C VAL A 14 16.66 18.64 -47.31
N ARG A 15 16.88 17.34 -47.18
CA ARG A 15 16.06 16.32 -47.86
C ARG A 15 14.61 16.46 -47.40
N GLU A 16 13.74 16.76 -48.36
CA GLU A 16 12.29 16.70 -48.17
C GLU A 16 11.83 15.24 -48.01
N ASP A 17 12.02 14.63 -46.84
CA ASP A 17 11.32 13.43 -46.43
C ASP A 17 10.23 13.85 -45.47
N SER A 18 9.00 13.80 -45.92
CA SER A 18 7.66 13.74 -45.30
C SER A 18 7.57 13.98 -43.76
N GLN A 19 8.28 14.98 -43.24
CA GLN A 19 8.21 15.37 -41.84
C GLN A 19 7.42 16.67 -41.71
N GLN A 20 6.25 16.64 -41.11
CA GLN A 20 5.51 17.83 -40.78
C GLN A 20 6.21 18.57 -39.63
N VAL A 21 6.86 19.68 -39.94
CA VAL A 21 7.45 20.61 -38.95
C VAL A 21 6.32 21.48 -38.40
N THR A 22 5.88 21.20 -37.18
CA THR A 22 5.00 22.07 -36.42
C THR A 22 5.81 22.70 -35.29
N ASN A 23 5.98 24.00 -35.29
CA ASN A 23 6.74 24.77 -34.28
C ASN A 23 8.22 24.34 -34.09
N GLY A 24 8.92 23.92 -35.13
CA GLY A 24 10.33 23.53 -35.09
C GLY A 24 10.58 22.11 -34.51
N LEU A 25 9.55 21.31 -34.29
CA LEU A 25 9.65 19.94 -33.80
C LEU A 25 9.35 18.94 -34.93
N VAL A 26 10.27 17.99 -35.12
CA VAL A 26 10.09 16.88 -36.07
C VAL A 26 9.26 15.83 -35.34
N LEU A 27 7.99 15.64 -35.74
CA LEU A 27 7.15 14.58 -35.25
C LEU A 27 7.46 13.30 -36.03
N ASP A 28 7.88 12.24 -35.32
CA ASP A 28 7.96 10.90 -35.91
C ASP A 28 6.55 10.36 -36.09
N SER A 29 5.99 10.55 -37.31
CA SER A 29 4.61 10.20 -37.65
C SER A 29 4.35 8.68 -37.64
N ASP A 30 5.39 7.86 -37.64
CA ASP A 30 5.30 6.41 -37.81
C ASP A 30 5.57 5.61 -36.54
N MET A 31 5.98 6.25 -35.44
CA MET A 31 6.21 5.62 -34.16
C MET A 31 4.96 4.88 -33.65
N LEU A 32 5.10 3.63 -33.26
CA LEU A 32 4.03 2.86 -32.61
C LEU A 32 3.91 3.25 -31.11
N LEU A 33 2.74 3.01 -30.54
CA LEU A 33 2.57 3.25 -29.10
C LEU A 33 3.50 2.34 -28.26
N ASP A 34 3.79 1.14 -28.70
CA ASP A 34 4.72 0.23 -28.01
C ASP A 34 6.13 0.81 -27.98
N ASP A 35 6.60 1.46 -29.05
CA ASP A 35 7.90 2.13 -29.08
C ASP A 35 7.94 3.32 -28.11
N LEU A 36 6.84 4.09 -28.04
CA LEU A 36 6.70 5.18 -27.09
C LEU A 36 6.68 4.67 -25.63
N ILE A 37 6.03 3.53 -25.38
CA ILE A 37 6.02 2.88 -24.06
C ILE A 37 7.43 2.44 -23.68
N ASP A 38 8.18 1.82 -24.57
CA ASP A 38 9.54 1.38 -24.31
C ASP A 38 10.45 2.56 -23.99
N ARG A 39 10.42 3.60 -24.81
CA ARG A 39 11.14 4.84 -24.58
C ARG A 39 10.74 5.47 -23.23
N TRP A 40 9.44 5.46 -22.89
CA TRP A 40 8.98 5.98 -21.62
C TRP A 40 9.54 5.18 -20.41
N PHE A 41 9.65 3.84 -20.53
CA PHE A 41 10.28 3.01 -19.51
C PHE A 41 11.76 3.33 -19.37
N GLU A 42 12.49 3.42 -20.46
CA GLU A 42 13.95 3.63 -20.48
C GLU A 42 14.35 5.03 -20.02
N GLU A 43 13.73 6.05 -20.57
CA GLU A 43 14.16 7.44 -20.34
C GLU A 43 13.56 8.06 -19.07
N TYR A 44 12.38 7.58 -18.65
CA TYR A 44 11.68 8.19 -17.52
C TYR A 44 11.36 7.21 -16.38
N ALA A 45 10.61 6.14 -16.64
CA ALA A 45 10.02 5.34 -15.57
C ALA A 45 11.06 4.65 -14.71
N ASN A 46 12.08 4.02 -15.33
CA ASN A 46 13.17 3.34 -14.62
C ASN A 46 14.00 4.29 -13.75
N LYS A 47 14.09 5.58 -14.13
CA LYS A 47 14.91 6.59 -13.44
C LYS A 47 14.15 7.35 -12.36
N GLN A 48 12.84 7.52 -12.51
CA GLN A 48 12.06 8.47 -11.71
C GLN A 48 10.99 7.81 -10.83
N LEU A 49 10.49 6.63 -11.21
CA LEU A 49 9.40 5.99 -10.48
C LEU A 49 9.93 5.09 -9.36
N LYS A 50 9.15 5.02 -8.28
CA LYS A 50 9.45 4.08 -7.19
C LYS A 50 9.29 2.64 -7.66
N ALA A 51 10.12 1.75 -7.14
CA ALA A 51 10.18 0.34 -7.53
C ALA A 51 8.81 -0.37 -7.56
N LYS A 52 7.93 -0.12 -6.58
CA LYS A 52 6.57 -0.69 -6.58
C LYS A 52 5.71 -0.18 -7.73
N THR A 53 5.75 1.12 -8.03
CA THR A 53 5.00 1.70 -9.16
C THR A 53 5.53 1.14 -10.49
N LEU A 54 6.84 1.04 -10.62
CA LEU A 54 7.48 0.47 -11.79
C LEU A 54 7.10 -1.01 -11.99
N TYR A 55 7.10 -1.81 -10.91
CA TYR A 55 6.64 -3.19 -10.93
C TYR A 55 5.18 -3.31 -11.40
N ASP A 56 4.28 -2.48 -10.84
CA ASP A 56 2.87 -2.49 -11.20
C ASP A 56 2.67 -2.08 -12.67
N TYR A 57 3.37 -1.06 -13.15
CA TYR A 57 3.29 -0.61 -14.54
C TYR A 57 3.85 -1.63 -15.54
N ARG A 58 4.93 -2.33 -15.21
CA ARG A 58 5.43 -3.44 -16.03
C ARG A 58 4.39 -4.57 -16.19
N ARG A 59 3.62 -4.86 -15.14
CA ARG A 59 2.52 -5.84 -15.21
C ARG A 59 1.36 -5.35 -16.06
N MET A 60 1.08 -4.05 -16.05
CA MET A 60 -0.01 -3.45 -16.81
C MET A 60 0.32 -3.31 -18.30
N ARG A 61 1.59 -3.17 -18.66
CA ARG A 61 2.08 -2.96 -20.02
C ARG A 61 1.45 -3.97 -21.02
N GLY A 62 1.46 -5.24 -20.74
CA GLY A 62 1.02 -6.28 -21.67
C GLY A 62 -0.41 -6.10 -22.19
N ARG A 63 -1.33 -5.58 -21.34
CA ARG A 63 -2.70 -5.29 -21.79
C ARG A 63 -2.79 -4.03 -22.62
N ILE A 64 -2.00 -3.01 -22.30
CA ILE A 64 -1.93 -1.77 -23.10
C ILE A 64 -1.36 -2.08 -24.46
N SER A 65 -0.26 -2.85 -24.54
CA SER A 65 0.36 -3.28 -25.79
C SER A 65 -0.62 -4.10 -26.66
N ALA A 66 -1.36 -5.04 -26.06
CA ALA A 66 -2.33 -5.86 -26.77
C ALA A 66 -3.50 -5.03 -27.35
N GLY A 67 -3.97 -4.00 -26.62
CA GLY A 67 -5.10 -3.19 -27.05
C GLY A 67 -4.74 -2.01 -27.96
N LEU A 68 -3.62 -1.36 -27.71
CA LEU A 68 -3.27 -0.09 -28.35
C LEU A 68 -1.86 -0.06 -28.94
N GLY A 69 -0.96 -0.98 -28.55
CA GLY A 69 0.47 -0.93 -28.84
C GLY A 69 0.81 -0.88 -30.32
N HIS A 70 0.02 -1.58 -31.15
CA HIS A 70 0.18 -1.67 -32.60
C HIS A 70 -0.25 -0.42 -33.37
N LEU A 71 -0.89 0.54 -32.69
CA LEU A 71 -1.35 1.78 -33.34
C LEU A 71 -0.22 2.79 -33.44
N LYS A 72 -0.12 3.47 -34.61
CA LYS A 72 0.76 4.64 -34.76
C LYS A 72 0.29 5.74 -33.82
N VAL A 73 1.22 6.35 -33.07
CA VAL A 73 0.89 7.36 -32.05
C VAL A 73 0.12 8.53 -32.66
N SER A 74 0.49 8.93 -33.90
CA SER A 74 -0.20 9.98 -34.68
C SER A 74 -1.65 9.65 -35.05
N LYS A 75 -2.05 8.37 -35.05
CA LYS A 75 -3.39 7.87 -35.43
C LYS A 75 -4.27 7.56 -34.23
N ILE A 76 -3.72 7.58 -33.02
CA ILE A 76 -4.52 7.32 -31.80
C ILE A 76 -5.45 8.53 -31.57
N LYS A 77 -6.70 8.24 -31.29
CA LYS A 77 -7.75 9.21 -30.96
C LYS A 77 -8.28 8.94 -29.56
N PRO A 78 -8.89 9.93 -28.87
CA PRO A 78 -9.54 9.70 -27.58
C PRO A 78 -10.51 8.52 -27.59
N ALA A 79 -11.24 8.30 -28.71
CA ALA A 79 -12.14 7.16 -28.89
C ALA A 79 -11.43 5.79 -28.77
N HIS A 80 -10.18 5.66 -29.23
CA HIS A 80 -9.41 4.41 -29.05
C HIS A 80 -9.07 4.17 -27.59
N VAL A 81 -8.77 5.23 -26.83
CA VAL A 81 -8.48 5.15 -25.40
C VAL A 81 -9.74 4.78 -24.62
N MET A 82 -10.91 5.35 -24.97
CA MET A 82 -12.20 5.00 -24.37
C MET A 82 -12.56 3.55 -24.66
N ALA A 83 -12.47 3.12 -25.92
CA ALA A 83 -12.71 1.72 -26.31
C ALA A 83 -11.79 0.73 -25.56
N PHE A 84 -10.53 1.14 -25.28
CA PHE A 84 -9.64 0.34 -24.45
C PHE A 84 -10.12 0.24 -23.01
N TYR A 85 -10.65 1.32 -22.41
CA TYR A 85 -11.24 1.27 -21.07
C TYR A 85 -12.47 0.38 -21.01
N ASP A 86 -13.38 0.51 -21.98
CA ASP A 86 -14.57 -0.34 -22.11
C ASP A 86 -14.18 -1.81 -22.20
N ASN A 87 -13.17 -2.13 -23.02
CA ASN A 87 -12.66 -3.50 -23.13
C ASN A 87 -12.10 -4.03 -21.80
N LEU A 88 -11.46 -3.17 -20.98
CA LEU A 88 -10.99 -3.57 -19.65
C LEU A 88 -12.14 -3.89 -18.68
N GLU A 89 -13.33 -3.32 -18.91
CA GLU A 89 -14.54 -3.55 -18.11
C GLU A 89 -15.39 -4.73 -18.61
N GLU A 90 -15.09 -5.28 -19.80
CA GLU A 90 -15.79 -6.43 -20.32
C GLU A 90 -15.61 -7.68 -19.47
N LYS A 91 -16.63 -8.53 -19.44
CA LYS A 91 -16.57 -9.85 -18.81
C LYS A 91 -15.50 -10.71 -19.47
N GLY A 92 -14.72 -11.42 -18.66
CA GLY A 92 -13.67 -12.32 -19.15
C GLY A 92 -12.30 -11.69 -19.37
N VAL A 93 -12.14 -10.38 -19.23
CA VAL A 93 -10.82 -9.71 -19.26
C VAL A 93 -9.97 -10.07 -18.04
N ARG A 94 -10.60 -10.33 -16.90
CA ARG A 94 -9.94 -10.87 -15.72
C ARG A 94 -9.83 -12.40 -15.84
N ARG A 95 -8.78 -12.85 -16.50
CA ARG A 95 -8.43 -14.28 -16.58
C ARG A 95 -7.50 -14.67 -15.42
N ASP A 96 -7.99 -14.57 -14.22
CA ASP A 96 -7.28 -15.13 -13.06
C ASP A 96 -7.66 -16.61 -12.97
N SER A 97 -6.98 -17.45 -13.76
CA SER A 97 -7.06 -18.89 -13.58
C SER A 97 -6.39 -19.26 -12.27
N THR A 98 -7.12 -19.92 -11.39
CA THR A 98 -6.60 -20.57 -10.20
C THR A 98 -6.56 -22.08 -10.41
N TYR A 99 -5.69 -22.76 -9.72
CA TYR A 99 -5.42 -24.18 -9.92
C TYR A 99 -5.57 -24.91 -8.59
N THR A 100 -6.38 -25.97 -8.55
CA THR A 100 -6.51 -26.82 -7.37
C THR A 100 -5.89 -28.18 -7.63
N ALA A 101 -5.24 -28.74 -6.61
CA ALA A 101 -4.66 -30.08 -6.68
C ALA A 101 -5.74 -31.12 -6.97
N THR A 102 -5.51 -31.98 -7.97
CA THR A 102 -6.39 -33.09 -8.29
C THR A 102 -6.23 -34.23 -7.26
N LYS A 103 -7.18 -35.15 -7.20
CA LYS A 103 -7.04 -36.36 -6.39
C LYS A 103 -5.78 -37.16 -6.76
N ALA A 104 -5.42 -37.18 -8.05
CA ALA A 104 -4.23 -37.86 -8.52
C ALA A 104 -2.94 -37.26 -7.93
N LEU A 105 -2.85 -35.94 -7.85
CA LEU A 105 -1.72 -35.30 -7.18
C LEU A 105 -1.75 -35.53 -5.67
N LEU A 106 -2.90 -35.31 -5.02
CA LEU A 106 -3.04 -35.46 -3.56
C LEU A 106 -2.66 -36.86 -3.07
N ASN A 107 -2.98 -37.89 -3.82
CA ASN A 107 -2.62 -39.29 -3.50
C ASN A 107 -1.10 -39.57 -3.65
N LEU A 108 -0.39 -38.79 -4.48
CA LEU A 108 1.05 -38.91 -4.65
C LEU A 108 1.85 -38.07 -3.64
N LEU A 109 1.18 -37.15 -2.90
CA LEU A 109 1.86 -36.30 -1.96
C LEU A 109 2.20 -37.07 -0.67
N PRO A 110 3.47 -37.26 -0.33
CA PRO A 110 3.87 -38.05 0.83
C PRO A 110 3.54 -37.32 2.13
N HIS A 111 3.03 -38.05 3.11
CA HIS A 111 2.80 -37.54 4.45
C HIS A 111 4.13 -37.25 5.16
N GLY A 112 4.22 -36.08 5.83
CA GLY A 112 5.40 -35.72 6.63
C GLY A 112 6.50 -34.96 5.90
N THR A 113 6.54 -34.96 4.57
CA THR A 113 7.66 -34.38 3.78
C THR A 113 7.31 -33.03 3.14
N ARG A 114 6.29 -32.33 3.63
CA ARG A 114 5.86 -31.03 3.06
C ARG A 114 6.99 -30.01 2.93
N GLY A 115 7.87 -29.95 3.94
CA GLY A 115 8.99 -29.01 3.95
C GLY A 115 10.02 -29.30 2.86
N GLU A 116 10.34 -30.58 2.64
CA GLU A 116 11.28 -31.02 1.60
C GLU A 116 10.72 -30.76 0.21
N LEU A 117 9.45 -31.11 0.01
CA LEU A 117 8.78 -30.88 -1.27
C LEU A 117 8.63 -29.37 -1.56
N ALA A 118 8.33 -28.55 -0.55
CA ALA A 118 8.30 -27.09 -0.69
C ALA A 118 9.67 -26.54 -1.14
N LYS A 119 10.75 -27.05 -0.52
CA LYS A 119 12.13 -26.70 -0.87
C LYS A 119 12.48 -27.15 -2.29
N LYS A 120 12.12 -28.38 -2.67
CA LYS A 120 12.34 -28.94 -4.03
C LYS A 120 11.56 -28.15 -5.09
N ALA A 121 10.32 -27.74 -4.80
CA ALA A 121 9.50 -26.92 -5.69
C ALA A 121 9.90 -25.44 -5.69
N GLY A 122 10.78 -24.99 -4.78
CA GLY A 122 11.14 -23.57 -4.65
C GLY A 122 9.95 -22.67 -4.32
N ILE A 123 9.09 -23.12 -3.36
CA ILE A 123 7.92 -22.39 -2.86
C ILE A 123 7.90 -22.38 -1.32
N GLY A 124 7.13 -21.43 -0.75
CA GLY A 124 6.99 -21.36 0.71
C GLY A 124 6.20 -22.55 1.29
N GLN A 125 6.48 -22.92 2.55
CA GLN A 125 5.79 -24.02 3.23
C GLN A 125 4.28 -23.80 3.35
N ASP A 126 3.84 -22.56 3.58
CA ASP A 126 2.41 -22.23 3.64
C ASP A 126 1.72 -22.40 2.28
N THR A 127 2.42 -22.05 1.19
CA THR A 127 1.93 -22.30 -0.18
C THR A 127 1.80 -23.81 -0.44
N MET A 128 2.76 -24.60 0.01
CA MET A 128 2.68 -26.05 -0.08
C MET A 128 1.55 -26.62 0.78
N ARG A 129 1.29 -26.04 1.98
CA ARG A 129 0.14 -26.39 2.82
C ARG A 129 -1.19 -26.18 2.09
N MET A 130 -1.31 -25.09 1.31
CA MET A 130 -2.49 -24.84 0.48
C MET A 130 -2.70 -25.93 -0.57
N VAL A 131 -1.60 -26.38 -1.22
CA VAL A 131 -1.66 -27.49 -2.20
C VAL A 131 -2.15 -28.77 -1.54
N TYR A 132 -1.61 -29.17 -0.39
CA TYR A 132 -2.05 -30.35 0.37
C TYR A 132 -3.50 -30.26 0.85
N ALA A 133 -3.98 -29.06 1.12
CA ALA A 133 -5.35 -28.80 1.53
C ALA A 133 -6.33 -28.68 0.33
N GLY A 134 -5.87 -28.92 -0.89
CA GLY A 134 -6.68 -28.77 -2.11
C GLY A 134 -7.15 -27.33 -2.38
N LYS A 135 -6.52 -26.32 -1.76
CA LYS A 135 -6.86 -24.91 -1.97
C LYS A 135 -6.27 -24.39 -3.26
N SER A 136 -6.89 -23.33 -3.79
CA SER A 136 -6.47 -22.70 -5.03
C SER A 136 -5.07 -22.06 -4.93
N VAL A 137 -4.23 -22.31 -5.94
CA VAL A 137 -2.88 -21.73 -6.08
C VAL A 137 -2.73 -21.08 -7.47
N SER A 138 -1.70 -20.27 -7.63
CA SER A 138 -1.38 -19.66 -8.92
C SER A 138 -0.82 -20.69 -9.93
N ARG A 139 -0.94 -20.40 -11.23
CA ARG A 139 -0.34 -21.23 -12.30
C ARG A 139 1.14 -21.50 -12.05
N LYS A 140 1.91 -20.46 -11.76
CA LYS A 140 3.35 -20.58 -11.48
C LYS A 140 3.66 -21.53 -10.31
N THR A 141 2.83 -21.50 -9.27
CA THR A 141 2.93 -22.44 -8.13
C THR A 141 2.60 -23.86 -8.56
N ALA A 142 1.51 -24.03 -9.30
CA ALA A 142 1.06 -25.33 -9.78
C ALA A 142 2.09 -25.98 -10.73
N GLU A 143 2.69 -25.21 -11.64
CA GLU A 143 3.78 -25.66 -12.52
C GLU A 143 5.00 -26.15 -11.72
N LYS A 144 5.45 -25.39 -10.73
CA LYS A 144 6.57 -25.75 -9.87
C LYS A 144 6.32 -27.04 -9.07
N VAL A 145 5.12 -27.18 -8.52
CA VAL A 145 4.75 -28.40 -7.77
C VAL A 145 4.66 -29.59 -8.69
N SER A 146 4.03 -29.45 -9.87
CA SER A 146 3.94 -30.50 -10.88
C SER A 146 5.34 -31.01 -11.28
N ALA A 147 6.26 -30.10 -11.56
CA ALA A 147 7.65 -30.43 -11.89
C ALA A 147 8.37 -31.13 -10.74
N ALA A 148 8.17 -30.66 -9.49
CA ALA A 148 8.81 -31.24 -8.31
C ALA A 148 8.33 -32.67 -8.00
N VAL A 149 7.04 -32.96 -8.30
CA VAL A 149 6.42 -34.30 -8.09
C VAL A 149 6.62 -35.20 -9.32
N GLY A 150 6.96 -34.64 -10.50
CA GLY A 150 7.12 -35.41 -11.73
C GLY A 150 5.78 -35.82 -12.37
N LEU A 151 4.68 -35.14 -12.05
CA LEU A 151 3.37 -35.39 -12.63
C LEU A 151 3.03 -34.32 -13.69
N ALA A 152 2.49 -34.75 -14.83
CA ALA A 152 2.08 -33.81 -15.87
C ALA A 152 1.07 -32.77 -15.32
N PHE A 153 1.26 -31.50 -15.69
CA PHE A 153 0.48 -30.37 -15.16
C PHE A 153 -1.03 -30.59 -15.24
N SER A 154 -1.54 -31.06 -16.40
CA SER A 154 -2.97 -31.33 -16.64
C SER A 154 -3.54 -32.46 -15.78
N LYS A 155 -2.68 -33.38 -15.30
CA LYS A 155 -3.07 -34.46 -14.38
C LYS A 155 -2.94 -34.03 -12.93
N ALA A 156 -2.00 -33.12 -12.63
CA ALA A 156 -1.70 -32.66 -11.28
C ALA A 156 -2.69 -31.61 -10.80
N PHE A 157 -3.14 -30.71 -11.67
CA PHE A 157 -3.98 -29.59 -11.28
C PHE A 157 -5.21 -29.44 -12.18
N ALA A 158 -6.35 -29.13 -11.57
CA ALA A 158 -7.55 -28.69 -12.23
C ALA A 158 -7.56 -27.17 -12.32
N GLU A 159 -7.84 -26.63 -13.51
CA GLU A 159 -7.94 -25.20 -13.74
C GLU A 159 -9.34 -24.70 -13.44
N HIS A 160 -9.42 -23.65 -12.62
CA HIS A 160 -10.64 -22.89 -12.35
C HIS A 160 -10.47 -21.48 -12.90
N THR A 161 -11.00 -21.22 -14.07
CA THR A 161 -11.01 -19.90 -14.67
C THR A 161 -12.25 -19.15 -14.22
N GLN A 162 -12.07 -18.00 -13.56
CA GLN A 162 -13.18 -17.06 -13.39
C GLN A 162 -13.49 -16.41 -14.73
N LYS A 163 -14.42 -17.01 -15.48
CA LYS A 163 -14.79 -16.55 -16.83
C LYS A 163 -15.52 -15.19 -16.84
N ASP A 164 -16.05 -14.75 -15.72
CA ASP A 164 -16.94 -13.58 -15.63
C ASP A 164 -16.35 -12.36 -14.90
N GLY A 165 -15.05 -12.37 -14.60
CA GLY A 165 -14.42 -11.26 -13.90
C GLY A 165 -14.13 -10.08 -14.83
N LYS A 166 -14.81 -8.95 -14.62
CA LYS A 166 -14.40 -7.64 -15.14
C LYS A 166 -13.40 -6.96 -14.22
N LEU A 167 -12.59 -6.04 -14.74
CA LEU A 167 -11.81 -5.17 -13.89
C LEU A 167 -12.75 -4.14 -13.20
N ASN A 168 -12.49 -3.85 -11.93
CA ASN A 168 -13.19 -2.77 -11.26
C ASN A 168 -12.69 -1.41 -11.76
N ASN A 169 -13.53 -0.36 -11.62
CA ASN A 169 -13.25 0.98 -12.08
C ASN A 169 -11.91 1.53 -11.52
N ASN A 170 -11.59 1.25 -10.27
CA ASN A 170 -10.31 1.64 -9.66
C ASN A 170 -9.09 1.01 -10.34
N SER A 171 -9.24 -0.20 -10.91
CA SER A 171 -8.18 -0.84 -11.70
C SER A 171 -8.05 -0.18 -13.08
N VAL A 172 -9.16 0.17 -13.73
CA VAL A 172 -9.15 0.89 -15.02
C VAL A 172 -8.51 2.27 -14.87
N ILE A 173 -8.81 3.01 -13.80
CA ILE A 173 -8.17 4.29 -13.49
C ILE A 173 -6.64 4.18 -13.37
N ARG A 174 -6.11 3.04 -12.90
CA ARG A 174 -4.66 2.83 -12.89
C ARG A 174 -4.07 2.70 -14.28
N TYR A 175 -4.77 2.05 -15.23
CA TYR A 175 -4.35 2.02 -16.64
C TYR A 175 -4.38 3.42 -17.25
N GLN A 176 -5.43 4.20 -16.98
CA GLN A 176 -5.50 5.60 -17.38
C GLN A 176 -4.32 6.41 -16.86
N ALA A 177 -3.98 6.27 -15.57
CA ALA A 177 -2.86 6.99 -14.97
C ALA A 177 -1.52 6.66 -15.65
N MET A 178 -1.29 5.39 -16.00
CA MET A 178 -0.11 4.97 -16.75
C MET A 178 -0.10 5.55 -18.17
N LEU A 179 -1.19 5.38 -18.94
CA LEU A 179 -1.32 5.93 -20.30
C LEU A 179 -1.16 7.45 -20.31
N SER A 180 -1.83 8.15 -19.38
CA SER A 180 -1.70 9.60 -19.25
C SER A 180 -0.27 10.04 -18.95
N SER A 181 0.48 9.27 -18.15
CA SER A 181 1.90 9.54 -17.90
C SER A 181 2.75 9.33 -19.15
N ILE A 182 2.47 8.31 -19.95
CA ILE A 182 3.15 8.01 -21.22
C ILE A 182 2.89 9.15 -22.23
N PHE A 183 1.62 9.49 -22.47
CA PHE A 183 1.27 10.57 -23.40
C PHE A 183 1.80 11.93 -22.92
N LYS A 184 1.75 12.23 -21.61
CA LYS A 184 2.34 13.46 -21.08
C LYS A 184 3.84 13.57 -21.41
N LYS A 185 4.57 12.45 -21.32
CA LYS A 185 5.98 12.42 -21.71
C LYS A 185 6.15 12.51 -23.21
N GLY A 186 5.31 11.86 -24.00
CA GLY A 186 5.29 12.01 -25.46
C GLY A 186 5.12 13.48 -25.89
N VAL A 187 4.23 14.23 -25.22
CA VAL A 187 4.08 15.69 -25.44
C VAL A 187 5.36 16.44 -25.05
N GLN A 188 5.94 16.14 -23.87
CA GLN A 188 7.18 16.79 -23.43
C GLN A 188 8.38 16.53 -24.34
N TRP A 189 8.42 15.38 -25.00
CA TRP A 189 9.45 15.02 -25.97
C TRP A 189 9.16 15.50 -27.39
N GLY A 190 8.03 16.17 -27.59
CA GLY A 190 7.63 16.68 -28.92
C GLY A 190 7.18 15.59 -29.91
N LEU A 191 6.83 14.37 -29.42
CA LEU A 191 6.42 13.24 -30.25
C LEU A 191 4.92 13.25 -30.54
N ILE A 192 4.13 13.91 -29.71
CA ILE A 192 2.68 14.09 -29.87
C ILE A 192 2.26 15.49 -29.44
N ASN A 193 1.15 15.97 -29.96
CA ASN A 193 0.67 17.34 -29.69
C ASN A 193 -0.07 17.49 -28.37
N GLU A 194 -0.78 16.44 -27.93
CA GLU A 194 -1.63 16.50 -26.74
C GLU A 194 -1.67 15.18 -25.98
N ASN A 195 -2.04 15.25 -24.71
CA ASN A 195 -2.32 14.08 -23.91
C ASN A 195 -3.74 13.58 -24.18
N LEU A 196 -3.87 12.52 -24.95
CA LEU A 196 -5.17 11.97 -25.38
C LEU A 196 -6.05 11.48 -24.21
N CYS A 197 -5.45 11.09 -23.09
CA CYS A 197 -6.19 10.71 -21.90
C CYS A 197 -6.92 11.88 -21.23
N SER A 198 -6.52 13.13 -21.49
CA SER A 198 -7.20 14.32 -20.93
C SER A 198 -8.57 14.57 -21.57
N ARG A 199 -8.81 13.99 -22.75
CA ARG A 199 -10.05 14.11 -23.52
C ARG A 199 -10.87 12.81 -23.56
N ALA A 200 -10.30 11.72 -23.01
CA ALA A 200 -11.02 10.44 -22.90
C ALA A 200 -11.75 10.42 -21.54
N GLU A 201 -13.05 10.16 -21.60
CA GLU A 201 -13.82 9.90 -20.39
C GLU A 201 -13.29 8.63 -19.70
N HIS A 202 -13.24 8.66 -18.39
CA HIS A 202 -12.83 7.51 -17.60
C HIS A 202 -13.99 7.06 -16.69
N PRO A 203 -13.98 5.79 -16.28
CA PRO A 203 -14.98 5.30 -15.34
C PRO A 203 -15.00 6.13 -14.07
N LYS A 204 -16.20 6.35 -13.54
CA LYS A 204 -16.37 7.03 -12.26
C LYS A 204 -15.75 6.18 -11.15
N VAL A 205 -15.07 6.83 -10.22
CA VAL A 205 -14.60 6.17 -8.99
C VAL A 205 -15.82 5.67 -8.23
N GLU A 206 -15.87 4.37 -7.98
CA GLU A 206 -16.88 3.81 -7.07
C GLU A 206 -16.46 4.22 -5.65
N GLU A 207 -17.34 4.93 -4.97
CA GLU A 207 -17.20 5.19 -3.55
C GLU A 207 -17.42 3.88 -2.81
N ILE A 208 -16.37 3.35 -2.18
CA ILE A 208 -16.46 2.17 -1.33
C ILE A 208 -16.73 2.68 0.07
N ASP A 209 -17.87 2.29 0.62
CA ASP A 209 -18.17 2.53 2.02
C ASP A 209 -17.19 1.72 2.88
N ILE A 210 -16.30 2.43 3.58
CA ILE A 210 -15.26 1.81 4.39
C ILE A 210 -15.81 1.64 5.80
N ARG A 211 -16.12 0.40 6.16
CA ARG A 211 -16.48 0.07 7.53
C ARG A 211 -15.34 0.42 8.48
N VAL A 212 -15.66 1.18 9.52
CA VAL A 212 -14.79 1.48 10.66
C VAL A 212 -15.31 0.75 11.90
N LEU A 213 -14.42 0.47 12.84
CA LEU A 213 -14.80 -0.12 14.12
C LEU A 213 -15.58 0.90 14.95
N THR A 214 -16.63 0.43 15.60
CA THR A 214 -17.38 1.21 16.57
C THR A 214 -16.64 1.23 17.92
N GLU A 215 -17.16 2.03 18.82
CA GLU A 215 -16.62 2.17 20.16
C GLU A 215 -16.65 0.87 20.96
N GLU A 216 -17.77 0.16 20.87
CA GLU A 216 -17.99 -1.12 21.55
C GLU A 216 -17.13 -2.24 20.95
N GLU A 217 -16.82 -2.16 19.66
CA GLU A 217 -16.02 -3.15 18.94
C GLU A 217 -14.51 -3.04 19.26
N ILE A 218 -14.05 -1.84 19.60
CA ILE A 218 -12.61 -1.63 19.88
C ILE A 218 -12.13 -2.35 21.13
N PRO A 219 -12.78 -2.24 22.31
CA PRO A 219 -12.41 -3.03 23.48
C PRO A 219 -12.42 -4.54 23.20
N THR A 220 -13.44 -5.04 22.50
CA THR A 220 -13.54 -6.44 22.13
C THR A 220 -12.38 -6.91 21.25
N LEU A 221 -11.95 -6.07 20.28
CA LEU A 221 -10.76 -6.33 19.48
C LEU A 221 -9.50 -6.36 20.35
N LEU A 222 -9.33 -5.38 21.25
CA LEU A 222 -8.16 -5.30 22.12
C LEU A 222 -8.05 -6.49 23.07
N ASP A 223 -9.17 -6.95 23.61
CA ASP A 223 -9.23 -8.16 24.47
C ASP A 223 -8.86 -9.42 23.67
N ALA A 224 -9.42 -9.58 22.46
CA ALA A 224 -9.09 -10.70 21.60
C ALA A 224 -7.61 -10.73 21.18
N LEU A 225 -6.95 -9.57 21.08
CA LEU A 225 -5.53 -9.51 20.72
C LEU A 225 -4.59 -10.13 21.75
N SER A 226 -5.08 -10.50 22.95
CA SER A 226 -4.31 -11.32 23.91
C SER A 226 -4.00 -12.71 23.36
N ASP A 227 -4.84 -13.27 22.49
CA ASP A 227 -4.67 -14.57 21.84
C ASP A 227 -3.78 -14.50 20.57
N ALA A 228 -3.47 -13.29 20.13
CA ALA A 228 -2.63 -13.09 18.94
C ALA A 228 -1.13 -13.25 19.24
N PRO A 229 -0.31 -13.68 18.26
CA PRO A 229 1.13 -13.61 18.40
C PRO A 229 1.57 -12.18 18.82
N PRO A 230 2.46 -12.02 19.81
CA PRO A 230 2.77 -10.72 20.40
C PRO A 230 3.09 -9.61 19.40
N GLN A 231 3.86 -9.91 18.35
CA GLN A 231 4.15 -8.91 17.31
C GLN A 231 2.93 -8.48 16.52
N TYR A 232 1.97 -9.38 16.24
CA TYR A 232 0.75 -9.05 15.49
C TYR A 232 -0.23 -8.25 16.34
N SER A 233 -0.31 -8.59 17.64
CA SER A 233 -1.03 -7.81 18.64
C SER A 233 -0.53 -6.36 18.67
N VAL A 234 0.78 -6.15 18.85
CA VAL A 234 1.38 -4.82 18.92
C VAL A 234 1.23 -4.05 17.60
N ILE A 235 1.43 -4.70 16.44
CA ILE A 235 1.22 -4.06 15.13
C ILE A 235 -0.22 -3.56 14.99
N THR A 236 -1.19 -4.37 15.40
CA THR A 236 -2.62 -4.04 15.30
C THR A 236 -2.99 -2.90 16.23
N GLN A 237 -2.52 -2.95 17.49
CA GLN A 237 -2.72 -1.87 18.45
C GLN A 237 -2.08 -0.56 17.98
N LEU A 238 -0.84 -0.58 17.46
CA LEU A 238 -0.21 0.62 16.90
C LEU A 238 -0.94 1.17 15.67
N ALA A 239 -1.52 0.31 14.82
CA ALA A 239 -2.34 0.77 13.70
C ALA A 239 -3.56 1.55 14.18
N LEU A 240 -4.23 1.06 15.23
CA LEU A 240 -5.37 1.72 15.85
C LEU A 240 -4.97 3.01 16.61
N LEU A 241 -3.92 2.95 17.43
CA LEU A 241 -3.51 4.07 18.30
C LEU A 241 -2.88 5.22 17.52
N LEU A 242 -2.04 4.92 16.54
CA LEU A 242 -1.28 5.93 15.80
C LEU A 242 -1.93 6.33 14.47
N GLY A 243 -2.87 5.55 13.97
CA GLY A 243 -3.40 5.71 12.62
C GLY A 243 -2.33 5.58 11.54
N ALA A 244 -1.19 4.93 11.84
CA ALA A 244 -0.09 4.79 10.91
C ALA A 244 -0.39 3.73 9.83
N ARG A 245 0.21 3.88 8.65
CA ARG A 245 0.07 2.89 7.59
C ARG A 245 0.81 1.61 7.95
N ARG A 246 0.30 0.45 7.52
CA ARG A 246 0.92 -0.87 7.75
C ARG A 246 2.43 -0.87 7.45
N GLY A 247 2.84 -0.38 6.28
CA GLY A 247 4.25 -0.31 5.91
C GLY A 247 5.07 0.69 6.72
N GLU A 248 4.45 1.72 7.32
CA GLU A 248 5.10 2.64 8.25
C GLU A 248 5.37 1.95 9.58
N ILE A 249 4.38 1.20 10.11
CA ILE A 249 4.50 0.44 11.37
C ILE A 249 5.58 -0.64 11.24
N CYS A 250 5.52 -1.47 10.18
CA CYS A 250 6.50 -2.53 9.96
C CYS A 250 7.93 -2.01 9.70
N ALA A 251 8.09 -0.70 9.40
CA ALA A 251 9.39 -0.08 9.20
C ALA A 251 9.93 0.65 10.43
N LEU A 252 9.23 0.59 11.57
CA LEU A 252 9.66 1.23 12.82
C LEU A 252 10.92 0.58 13.37
N ARG A 253 11.73 1.40 14.02
CA ARG A 253 12.94 1.01 14.73
C ARG A 253 12.84 1.46 16.19
N TRP A 254 13.53 0.79 17.09
CA TRP A 254 13.62 1.21 18.48
C TRP A 254 14.19 2.61 18.61
N SER A 255 15.12 3.01 17.74
CA SER A 255 15.69 4.36 17.66
C SER A 255 14.70 5.44 17.16
N ASP A 256 13.50 5.07 16.74
CA ASP A 256 12.43 6.02 16.40
C ASP A 256 11.56 6.40 17.59
N ILE A 257 11.74 5.74 18.75
CA ILE A 257 10.94 5.92 19.96
C ILE A 257 11.80 6.60 21.02
N ASP A 258 11.32 7.73 21.52
CA ASP A 258 11.85 8.40 22.71
C ASP A 258 10.88 8.11 23.86
N PHE A 259 11.26 7.16 24.73
CA PHE A 259 10.43 6.73 25.85
C PHE A 259 10.32 7.78 26.94
N GLU A 260 11.33 8.66 27.10
CA GLU A 260 11.33 9.73 28.09
C GLU A 260 10.37 10.85 27.69
N LYS A 261 10.40 11.25 26.40
CA LYS A 261 9.51 12.28 25.88
C LYS A 261 8.13 11.74 25.48
N GLY A 262 7.93 10.43 25.48
CA GLY A 262 6.70 9.81 24.98
C GLY A 262 6.43 10.16 23.52
N THR A 263 7.44 10.01 22.64
CA THR A 263 7.28 10.34 21.23
C THR A 263 7.75 9.21 20.32
N LEU A 264 7.08 9.07 19.16
CA LEU A 264 7.39 8.10 18.11
C LEU A 264 7.51 8.81 16.77
N SER A 265 8.62 8.61 16.07
CA SER A 265 8.91 9.23 14.77
C SER A 265 8.68 8.28 13.61
N ILE A 266 7.78 8.62 12.69
CA ILE A 266 7.59 7.91 11.43
C ILE A 266 8.52 8.51 10.38
N LYS A 267 9.59 7.79 10.03
CA LYS A 267 10.67 8.27 9.13
C LYS A 267 10.73 7.50 7.82
N ARG A 268 10.15 6.28 7.78
CA ARG A 268 10.25 5.35 6.64
C ARG A 268 9.01 4.48 6.48
N THR A 269 8.94 3.77 5.38
CA THR A 269 7.94 2.75 5.09
C THR A 269 8.61 1.57 4.41
N VAL A 270 8.12 0.37 4.61
CA VAL A 270 8.56 -0.85 3.94
C VAL A 270 7.44 -1.40 3.06
N GLN A 271 7.82 -1.96 1.91
CA GLN A 271 6.94 -2.62 0.96
C GLN A 271 7.59 -3.91 0.47
N SER A 272 6.79 -4.95 0.28
CA SER A 272 7.23 -6.17 -0.38
C SER A 272 6.97 -6.07 -1.88
N ILE A 273 7.99 -6.35 -2.69
CA ILE A 273 7.87 -6.33 -4.16
C ILE A 273 8.29 -7.71 -4.68
N PRO A 274 7.38 -8.43 -5.35
CA PRO A 274 7.70 -9.75 -5.89
C PRO A 274 8.92 -9.72 -6.80
N GLY A 275 9.87 -10.63 -6.55
CA GLY A 275 11.13 -10.72 -7.30
C GLY A 275 12.23 -9.74 -6.88
N ILE A 276 11.91 -8.75 -6.02
CA ILE A 276 12.89 -7.78 -5.49
C ILE A 276 13.09 -8.00 -3.97
N GLY A 277 11.99 -8.31 -3.25
CA GLY A 277 12.00 -8.45 -1.80
C GLY A 277 11.50 -7.20 -1.08
N LEU A 278 12.00 -6.96 0.14
CA LEU A 278 11.61 -5.82 0.97
C LEU A 278 12.36 -4.57 0.56
N VAL A 279 11.61 -3.53 0.25
CA VAL A 279 12.15 -2.22 -0.14
C VAL A 279 11.72 -1.18 0.90
N PHE A 280 12.72 -0.57 1.55
CA PHE A 280 12.53 0.52 2.49
C PHE A 280 12.57 1.85 1.75
N ASN A 281 11.56 2.66 1.93
CA ASN A 281 11.44 3.96 1.28
C ASN A 281 11.23 5.07 2.31
N THR A 282 11.65 6.28 1.98
CA THR A 282 11.16 7.47 2.67
C THR A 282 9.69 7.72 2.29
N PRO A 283 8.86 8.28 3.18
CA PRO A 283 7.50 8.68 2.86
C PRO A 283 7.47 9.57 1.59
N LYS A 284 6.38 9.43 0.79
CA LYS A 284 6.26 10.17 -0.49
C LYS A 284 6.24 11.68 -0.36
N THR A 285 5.81 12.20 0.79
CA THR A 285 5.65 13.64 1.04
C THR A 285 6.39 14.05 2.30
N ARG A 286 6.75 15.35 2.40
CA ARG A 286 7.35 15.91 3.60
C ARG A 286 6.47 15.71 4.85
N ARG A 287 5.15 15.79 4.69
CA ARG A 287 4.16 15.51 5.75
C ARG A 287 4.09 14.03 6.17
N GLY A 288 4.59 13.12 5.35
CA GLY A 288 4.69 11.70 5.69
C GLY A 288 5.74 11.43 6.77
N LYS A 289 6.78 12.25 6.88
CA LYS A 289 7.71 12.23 8.00
C LYS A 289 7.11 13.05 9.12
N ARG A 290 6.81 12.41 10.26
CA ARG A 290 6.13 13.05 11.38
C ARG A 290 6.56 12.43 12.70
N CYS A 291 6.52 13.24 13.75
CA CYS A 291 6.70 12.82 15.13
C CYS A 291 5.33 12.83 15.81
N LEU A 292 4.96 11.74 16.44
CA LEU A 292 3.69 11.55 17.14
C LEU A 292 3.95 11.49 18.64
N ARG A 293 3.16 12.19 19.43
CA ARG A 293 3.06 11.90 20.85
C ARG A 293 2.32 10.58 21.05
N ILE A 294 2.85 9.75 21.94
CA ILE A 294 2.27 8.47 22.34
C ILE A 294 1.91 8.52 23.82
N GLY A 295 0.76 7.96 24.17
CA GLY A 295 0.30 7.88 25.55
C GLY A 295 1.07 6.88 26.39
N ALA A 296 0.85 6.93 27.70
CA ALA A 296 1.50 6.04 28.68
C ALA A 296 1.25 4.56 28.32
N ASP A 297 0.01 4.20 27.98
CA ASP A 297 -0.36 2.84 27.62
C ASP A 297 0.40 2.32 26.38
N CYS A 298 0.61 3.21 25.39
CA CYS A 298 1.40 2.87 24.20
C CYS A 298 2.90 2.72 24.54
N VAL A 299 3.42 3.54 25.47
CA VAL A 299 4.78 3.42 25.98
C VAL A 299 4.96 2.09 26.70
N GLU A 300 4.02 1.72 27.58
CA GLU A 300 4.03 0.46 28.32
C GLU A 300 3.97 -0.75 27.37
N LEU A 301 3.02 -0.76 26.44
CA LEU A 301 2.91 -1.77 25.38
C LEU A 301 4.24 -1.97 24.65
N LEU A 302 4.89 -0.88 24.24
CA LEU A 302 6.16 -0.93 23.54
C LEU A 302 7.32 -1.40 24.43
N GLN A 303 7.33 -1.05 25.71
CA GLN A 303 8.31 -1.53 26.68
C GLN A 303 8.17 -3.03 26.94
N GLU A 304 6.94 -3.52 27.08
CA GLU A 304 6.65 -4.95 27.21
C GLU A 304 7.08 -5.72 25.97
N TYR A 305 6.72 -5.23 24.79
CA TYR A 305 7.13 -5.85 23.56
C TYR A 305 8.66 -5.86 23.39
N ARG A 306 9.36 -4.81 23.83
CA ARG A 306 10.83 -4.76 23.84
C ARG A 306 11.43 -5.81 24.77
N ARG A 307 10.80 -6.06 25.93
CA ARG A 307 11.23 -7.13 26.86
C ARG A 307 11.04 -8.50 26.23
N TYR A 308 9.87 -8.74 25.61
CA TYR A 308 9.59 -9.96 24.86
C TYR A 308 10.61 -10.18 23.74
N GLN A 309 10.86 -9.20 22.88
CA GLN A 309 11.82 -9.33 21.78
C GLN A 309 13.24 -9.61 22.27
N LYS A 310 13.66 -9.00 23.38
CA LYS A 310 14.96 -9.29 24.00
C LYS A 310 15.06 -10.74 24.49
N ALA A 311 14.01 -11.27 25.09
CA ALA A 311 13.95 -12.66 25.53
C ALA A 311 14.02 -13.64 24.34
N GLU A 312 13.28 -13.38 23.25
CA GLU A 312 13.37 -14.17 22.02
C GLU A 312 14.76 -14.11 21.39
N ARG A 313 15.37 -12.93 21.37
CA ARG A 313 16.76 -12.76 20.90
C ARG A 313 17.73 -13.63 21.67
N PHE A 314 17.59 -13.67 22.99
CA PHE A 314 18.42 -14.50 23.83
C PHE A 314 18.19 -15.99 23.57
N ARG A 315 16.93 -16.40 23.39
CA ARG A 315 16.54 -17.80 23.09
C ARG A 315 17.09 -18.29 21.74
N ILE A 316 17.10 -17.43 20.73
CA ILE A 316 17.55 -17.76 19.36
C ILE A 316 19.09 -17.74 19.26
N GLY A 317 19.75 -16.94 20.06
CA GLY A 317 21.21 -16.90 20.16
C GLY A 317 21.92 -16.49 18.86
N SER A 318 22.84 -17.33 18.36
CA SER A 318 23.66 -16.99 17.19
C SER A 318 22.91 -16.90 15.86
N ALA A 319 21.72 -17.49 15.76
CA ALA A 319 20.88 -17.38 14.56
C ALA A 319 20.19 -16.00 14.41
N TRP A 320 20.30 -15.14 15.44
CA TRP A 320 19.75 -13.80 15.40
C TRP A 320 20.56 -12.86 14.49
N VAL A 321 19.89 -12.23 13.52
CA VAL A 321 20.54 -11.30 12.57
C VAL A 321 20.87 -9.98 13.26
N ARG A 322 22.14 -9.78 13.57
CA ARG A 322 22.62 -8.59 14.32
C ARG A 322 22.74 -7.33 13.46
N LYS A 323 22.94 -7.48 12.16
CA LYS A 323 23.20 -6.37 11.25
C LYS A 323 22.30 -6.47 10.02
N VAL A 324 21.84 -5.32 9.54
CA VAL A 324 21.05 -5.20 8.31
C VAL A 324 21.73 -4.20 7.37
N THR A 325 21.65 -4.47 6.07
CA THR A 325 22.14 -3.54 5.05
C THR A 325 21.03 -2.61 4.63
N LEU A 326 21.27 -1.31 4.70
CA LEU A 326 20.36 -0.27 4.25
C LEU A 326 20.40 -0.11 2.72
N GLU A 327 19.41 0.60 2.14
CA GLU A 327 19.33 0.88 0.70
C GLU A 327 20.59 1.55 0.12
N ASN A 328 21.31 2.32 0.92
CA ASN A 328 22.55 2.98 0.54
C ASN A 328 23.81 2.11 0.72
N GLY A 329 23.64 0.80 0.94
CA GLY A 329 24.72 -0.15 1.17
C GLY A 329 25.35 -0.10 2.57
N LYS A 330 24.94 0.85 3.44
CA LYS A 330 25.47 0.95 4.80
C LYS A 330 24.95 -0.19 5.67
N VAL A 331 25.86 -0.90 6.32
CA VAL A 331 25.55 -1.93 7.32
C VAL A 331 25.37 -1.27 8.68
N VAL A 332 24.23 -1.49 9.32
CA VAL A 332 23.88 -0.95 10.64
C VAL A 332 23.41 -2.07 11.55
N ASP A 333 23.43 -1.82 12.84
CA ASP A 333 22.84 -2.74 13.82
C ASP A 333 21.33 -2.84 13.58
N ASN A 334 20.83 -4.07 13.72
CA ASN A 334 19.41 -4.33 13.56
C ASN A 334 18.66 -3.87 14.81
N ASP A 335 17.94 -2.78 14.70
CA ASP A 335 17.10 -2.18 15.72
C ASP A 335 15.61 -2.16 15.33
N MET A 336 15.21 -3.05 14.41
CA MET A 336 13.82 -3.15 13.95
C MET A 336 12.88 -3.59 15.08
N LEU A 337 11.69 -2.96 15.14
CA LEU A 337 10.64 -3.40 16.05
C LEU A 337 10.06 -4.75 15.62
N PHE A 338 9.74 -4.88 14.33
CA PHE A 338 9.00 -6.03 13.83
C PHE A 338 9.88 -6.83 12.87
N THR A 339 10.11 -8.08 13.25
CA THR A 339 11.05 -8.96 12.59
C THR A 339 10.45 -10.35 12.37
N LYS A 340 11.06 -11.12 11.51
CA LYS A 340 10.87 -12.57 11.46
C LYS A 340 11.48 -13.21 12.71
N TRP A 341 11.33 -14.55 12.82
CA TRP A 341 11.88 -15.32 13.93
C TRP A 341 13.40 -15.18 14.11
N ASN A 342 14.13 -14.88 13.03
CA ASN A 342 15.60 -14.74 13.01
C ASN A 342 16.07 -13.28 12.99
N ASP A 343 15.19 -12.35 13.31
CA ASP A 343 15.41 -10.88 13.28
C ASP A 343 15.57 -10.25 11.90
N GLU A 344 15.39 -10.98 10.82
CA GLU A 344 15.22 -10.32 9.52
C GLU A 344 13.97 -9.43 9.51
N PRO A 345 13.96 -8.31 8.75
CA PRO A 345 12.78 -7.46 8.66
C PRO A 345 11.52 -8.24 8.26
N MET A 346 10.43 -7.95 8.95
CA MET A 346 9.14 -8.57 8.69
C MET A 346 8.55 -8.11 7.36
N ASP A 347 7.98 -9.04 6.59
CA ASP A 347 7.21 -8.70 5.41
C ASP A 347 5.85 -8.09 5.82
N PRO A 348 5.56 -6.82 5.46
CA PRO A 348 4.30 -6.20 5.85
C PRO A 348 3.08 -6.89 5.24
N ASP A 349 3.24 -7.61 4.13
CA ASP A 349 2.12 -8.23 3.43
C ASP A 349 1.55 -9.46 4.16
N ILE A 350 2.24 -10.02 5.16
CA ILE A 350 1.72 -11.14 5.96
C ILE A 350 0.56 -10.72 6.90
N ILE A 351 0.50 -9.45 7.29
CA ILE A 351 -0.57 -8.93 8.17
C ILE A 351 -1.92 -8.92 7.47
N SER A 352 -1.97 -8.59 6.17
CA SER A 352 -3.23 -8.46 5.44
C SER A 352 -4.04 -9.74 5.34
N PRO A 353 -3.48 -10.93 5.09
CA PRO A 353 -4.24 -12.18 5.13
C PRO A 353 -4.45 -12.73 6.54
N TRP A 354 -3.61 -12.34 7.51
CA TRP A 354 -3.77 -12.78 8.90
C TRP A 354 -4.94 -12.08 9.59
N PHE A 355 -5.03 -10.77 9.47
CA PHE A 355 -5.98 -9.95 10.23
C PHE A 355 -7.46 -10.32 9.98
N PRO A 356 -7.96 -10.48 8.74
CA PRO A 356 -9.32 -10.92 8.51
C PRO A 356 -9.62 -12.30 9.11
N LYS A 357 -8.68 -13.25 9.03
CA LYS A 357 -8.85 -14.57 9.64
C LYS A 357 -8.90 -14.51 11.15
N PHE A 358 -8.10 -13.65 11.75
CA PHE A 358 -8.11 -13.39 13.18
C PHE A 358 -9.48 -12.85 13.62
N LEU A 359 -10.03 -11.88 12.90
CA LEU A 359 -11.36 -11.33 13.16
C LEU A 359 -12.45 -12.42 13.04
N GLU A 360 -12.42 -13.21 11.97
CA GLU A 360 -13.35 -14.32 11.74
C GLU A 360 -13.30 -15.35 12.88
N THR A 361 -12.09 -15.71 13.35
CA THR A 361 -11.91 -16.70 14.43
C THR A 361 -12.47 -16.22 15.78
N HIS A 362 -12.54 -14.90 16.00
CA HIS A 362 -13.00 -14.30 17.25
C HIS A 362 -14.38 -13.65 17.13
N ASP A 363 -15.15 -13.98 16.08
CA ASP A 363 -16.48 -13.41 15.80
C ASP A 363 -16.51 -11.87 15.82
N LEU A 364 -15.39 -11.26 15.38
CA LEU A 364 -15.22 -9.81 15.30
C LEU A 364 -15.68 -9.27 13.93
N PRO A 365 -16.05 -7.99 13.86
CA PRO A 365 -16.49 -7.36 12.63
C PRO A 365 -15.48 -7.49 11.48
N ASP A 366 -15.96 -7.83 10.28
CA ASP A 366 -15.12 -7.89 9.08
C ASP A 366 -14.70 -6.50 8.64
N VAL A 367 -13.48 -6.13 9.00
CA VAL A 367 -12.80 -4.90 8.58
C VAL A 367 -11.40 -5.23 8.06
N ASN A 368 -10.92 -4.51 7.07
CA ASN A 368 -9.54 -4.69 6.62
C ASN A 368 -8.55 -3.97 7.57
N PHE A 369 -7.28 -4.39 7.53
CA PHE A 369 -6.25 -3.80 8.41
C PHE A 369 -6.11 -2.27 8.25
N HIS A 370 -6.38 -1.73 7.04
CA HIS A 370 -6.32 -0.28 6.81
C HIS A 370 -7.50 0.46 7.45
N SER A 371 -8.62 -0.23 7.68
CA SER A 371 -9.77 0.33 8.39
C SER A 371 -9.45 0.73 9.83
N LEU A 372 -8.43 0.14 10.48
CA LEU A 372 -7.96 0.58 11.80
C LEU A 372 -7.48 2.04 11.78
N ARG A 373 -6.83 2.45 10.70
CA ARG A 373 -6.44 3.84 10.50
C ARG A 373 -7.66 4.74 10.26
N HIS A 374 -8.68 4.26 9.56
CA HIS A 374 -9.93 4.98 9.38
C HIS A 374 -10.66 5.12 10.72
N SER A 375 -10.70 4.05 11.52
CA SER A 375 -11.26 4.08 12.88
C SER A 375 -10.54 5.12 13.75
N ASN A 376 -9.20 5.14 13.75
CA ASN A 376 -8.43 6.17 14.46
C ASN A 376 -8.82 7.59 14.03
N ALA A 377 -8.96 7.84 12.71
CA ALA A 377 -9.37 9.14 12.21
C ALA A 377 -10.77 9.53 12.67
N SER A 378 -11.74 8.61 12.52
CA SER A 378 -13.15 8.84 12.90
C SER A 378 -13.28 9.12 14.40
N ILE A 379 -12.56 8.39 15.23
CA ILE A 379 -12.51 8.56 16.67
C ILE A 379 -11.97 9.95 17.05
N LEU A 380 -10.84 10.35 16.48
CA LEU A 380 -10.26 11.68 16.76
C LEU A 380 -11.18 12.81 16.31
N ILE A 381 -11.88 12.62 15.19
CA ILE A 381 -12.86 13.58 14.70
C ILE A 381 -14.09 13.64 15.64
N ALA A 382 -14.59 12.48 16.08
CA ALA A 382 -15.68 12.39 17.06
C ALA A 382 -15.30 13.03 18.42
N ALA A 383 -14.02 12.93 18.80
CA ALA A 383 -13.46 13.62 19.97
C ALA A 383 -13.18 15.13 19.70
N HIS A 384 -13.73 15.71 18.63
CA HIS A 384 -13.58 17.11 18.26
C HIS A 384 -12.14 17.59 18.04
N VAL A 385 -11.18 16.67 17.76
CA VAL A 385 -9.83 17.05 17.38
C VAL A 385 -9.87 17.77 16.01
N PRO A 386 -9.25 18.96 15.87
CA PRO A 386 -9.28 19.69 14.60
C PRO A 386 -8.80 18.83 13.44
N ILE A 387 -9.53 18.87 12.31
CA ILE A 387 -9.25 18.05 11.11
C ILE A 387 -7.80 18.23 10.60
N THR A 388 -7.27 19.44 10.72
CA THR A 388 -5.88 19.74 10.35
C THR A 388 -4.89 18.97 11.21
N THR A 389 -5.16 18.85 12.51
CA THR A 389 -4.36 18.06 13.47
C THR A 389 -4.48 16.57 13.15
N VAL A 390 -5.70 16.05 12.91
CA VAL A 390 -5.91 14.64 12.49
C VAL A 390 -5.18 14.37 11.18
N SER A 391 -5.29 15.25 10.18
CA SER A 391 -4.60 15.15 8.89
C SER A 391 -3.07 15.12 9.06
N GLY A 392 -2.53 15.99 9.91
CA GLY A 392 -1.11 16.03 10.25
C GLY A 392 -0.64 14.74 10.94
N ARG A 393 -1.39 14.24 11.94
CA ARG A 393 -1.13 12.99 12.64
C ARG A 393 -1.11 11.79 11.70
N LEU A 394 -2.08 11.72 10.78
CA LEU A 394 -2.15 10.68 9.77
C LEU A 394 -1.09 10.84 8.67
N GLY A 395 -0.53 12.03 8.46
CA GLY A 395 0.42 12.30 7.39
C GLY A 395 -0.23 12.31 6.01
N HIS A 396 -1.44 12.89 5.90
CA HIS A 396 -2.09 13.12 4.62
C HIS A 396 -1.45 14.32 3.91
N ALA A 397 -1.22 14.19 2.61
CA ALA A 397 -0.67 15.28 1.79
C ALA A 397 -1.67 16.43 1.66
N GLN A 398 -2.96 16.08 1.57
CA GLN A 398 -4.07 17.00 1.44
C GLN A 398 -5.08 16.75 2.56
N THR A 399 -5.61 17.82 3.14
CA THR A 399 -6.63 17.76 4.21
C THR A 399 -7.96 17.24 3.69
N SER A 400 -8.25 17.43 2.38
CA SER A 400 -9.43 16.86 1.71
C SER A 400 -9.53 15.34 1.86
N THR A 401 -8.41 14.63 1.88
CA THR A 401 -8.40 13.18 2.16
C THR A 401 -8.97 12.86 3.56
N THR A 402 -8.75 13.72 4.55
CA THR A 402 -9.31 13.55 5.91
C THR A 402 -10.78 13.95 5.94
N LEU A 403 -11.20 14.92 5.12
CA LEU A 403 -12.60 15.34 5.01
C LEU A 403 -13.51 14.24 4.46
N ASN A 404 -13.02 13.39 3.54
CA ASN A 404 -13.78 12.26 3.05
C ASN A 404 -14.13 11.26 4.18
N TYR A 405 -13.27 11.15 5.20
CA TYR A 405 -13.57 10.34 6.41
C TYR A 405 -14.53 11.05 7.36
N TYR A 406 -14.60 12.38 7.31
CA TYR A 406 -15.53 13.16 8.12
C TYR A 406 -16.99 12.92 7.73
N ALA A 407 -17.28 12.79 6.44
CA ALA A 407 -18.62 12.46 5.97
C ALA A 407 -19.08 11.09 6.51
N SER A 408 -18.21 10.07 6.45
CA SER A 408 -18.49 8.75 7.03
C SER A 408 -18.60 8.79 8.57
N ALA A 409 -17.79 9.63 9.23
CA ALA A 409 -17.84 9.80 10.68
C ALA A 409 -19.08 10.55 11.16
N ILE A 410 -19.61 11.51 10.37
CA ILE A 410 -20.89 12.19 10.70
C ILE A 410 -22.07 11.23 10.58
N GLN A 411 -22.09 10.36 9.56
CA GLN A 411 -23.13 9.33 9.43
C GLN A 411 -23.14 8.36 10.62
N LEU A 412 -21.95 8.02 11.14
CA LEU A 412 -21.78 7.25 12.39
C LEU A 412 -22.06 8.12 13.64
N GLY A 413 -21.71 9.40 13.61
CA GLY A 413 -21.70 10.31 14.76
C GLY A 413 -23.07 10.79 15.22
N THR A 414 -24.12 10.67 14.42
CA THR A 414 -25.49 10.90 14.91
C THR A 414 -25.92 9.86 15.96
N HIS A 415 -25.27 8.69 16.00
CA HIS A 415 -25.42 7.70 17.06
C HIS A 415 -24.33 7.77 18.15
N LEU A 416 -23.12 8.28 17.83
CA LEU A 416 -21.96 8.29 18.73
C LEU A 416 -21.85 9.53 19.64
N LEU A 417 -22.47 10.65 19.28
CA LEU A 417 -22.36 11.93 19.99
C LEU A 417 -23.04 11.99 21.37
N HIS A 418 -23.72 10.92 21.80
CA HIS A 418 -24.48 10.91 23.05
C HIS A 418 -23.86 10.07 24.17
N LYS A 419 -22.70 9.43 24.01
CA LYS A 419 -22.09 8.63 25.07
C LYS A 419 -20.72 9.18 25.52
N GLU A 420 -20.68 9.82 26.66
CA GLU A 420 -19.46 10.32 27.32
C GLU A 420 -18.37 9.24 27.53
N GLY A 421 -18.72 7.95 27.46
CA GLY A 421 -17.81 6.82 27.68
C GLY A 421 -16.72 6.66 26.61
N VAL A 422 -17.01 6.95 25.32
CA VAL A 422 -16.08 6.83 24.17
C VAL A 422 -14.93 7.77 24.27
N VAL A 423 -15.28 9.04 24.49
CA VAL A 423 -14.31 10.12 24.60
C VAL A 423 -13.34 9.83 25.74
N ARG A 424 -13.80 9.19 26.82
CA ARG A 424 -12.98 8.79 27.97
C ARG A 424 -12.06 7.61 27.67
N ALA A 425 -12.55 6.54 27.05
CA ALA A 425 -11.73 5.34 26.78
C ALA A 425 -10.62 5.62 25.75
N ILE A 426 -10.94 6.39 24.71
CA ILE A 426 -10.00 6.73 23.66
C ILE A 426 -9.14 7.94 24.03
N GLY A 427 -9.67 8.89 24.78
CA GLY A 427 -8.89 9.94 25.42
C GLY A 427 -7.78 9.36 26.29
N ARG A 428 -8.04 8.31 27.07
CA ARG A 428 -7.01 7.56 27.80
C ARG A 428 -6.01 6.91 26.88
N LEU A 429 -6.46 6.19 25.88
CA LEU A 429 -5.59 5.48 24.92
C LEU A 429 -4.73 6.41 24.03
N VAL A 430 -5.29 7.53 23.56
CA VAL A 430 -4.62 8.43 22.60
C VAL A 430 -3.85 9.56 23.29
N LEU A 431 -4.34 10.04 24.43
CA LEU A 431 -3.80 11.21 25.15
C LEU A 431 -3.01 10.84 26.42
N GLY A 432 -2.83 9.55 26.69
CA GLY A 432 -1.93 9.09 27.75
C GLY A 432 -2.47 9.28 29.17
N GLY A 433 -3.69 8.76 29.46
CA GLY A 433 -4.17 8.64 30.85
C GLY A 433 -4.53 9.95 31.54
N GLN A 434 -4.43 11.09 30.86
CA GLN A 434 -4.93 12.36 31.44
C GLN A 434 -6.46 12.33 31.42
N ASP A 435 -7.06 12.52 32.58
CA ASP A 435 -8.50 12.60 32.74
C ASP A 435 -9.05 13.71 31.83
N MET A 436 -10.00 13.35 30.96
CA MET A 436 -10.68 14.31 30.08
C MET A 436 -11.34 15.45 30.86
N SER A 437 -11.72 15.22 32.12
CA SER A 437 -12.22 16.28 33.02
C SER A 437 -11.20 17.37 33.19
N SER A 438 -9.92 17.04 33.33
CA SER A 438 -8.81 18.03 33.47
C SER A 438 -8.53 18.76 32.16
N LEU A 439 -8.78 18.15 31.01
CA LEU A 439 -8.65 18.78 29.69
C LEU A 439 -9.85 19.68 29.37
N VAL A 440 -11.07 19.27 29.75
CA VAL A 440 -12.28 20.10 29.65
C VAL A 440 -12.16 21.35 30.53
N GLU A 441 -11.70 21.22 31.78
CA GLU A 441 -11.46 22.37 32.67
C GLU A 441 -10.29 23.25 32.20
N ARG A 442 -9.20 22.64 31.73
CA ARG A 442 -8.00 23.37 31.32
C ARG A 442 -8.13 24.07 29.96
N PHE A 443 -8.96 23.54 29.05
CA PHE A 443 -9.15 24.08 27.71
C PHE A 443 -10.54 24.62 27.42
N GLY A 444 -11.45 24.64 28.41
CA GLY A 444 -12.77 25.27 28.28
C GLY A 444 -13.69 24.65 27.25
N PHE A 445 -13.60 23.34 27.02
CA PHE A 445 -14.51 22.62 26.13
C PHE A 445 -15.84 22.43 26.85
N THR A 446 -16.82 23.25 26.54
CA THR A 446 -18.21 23.02 26.96
C THR A 446 -19.01 22.39 25.85
N ALA A 447 -20.12 21.75 26.15
CA ALA A 447 -21.04 21.13 25.20
C ALA A 447 -21.58 22.07 24.09
N LYS A 448 -21.23 23.38 24.14
CA LYS A 448 -21.63 24.43 23.19
C LYS A 448 -20.51 24.85 22.23
N GLY A 449 -19.35 24.16 22.19
CA GLY A 449 -18.22 24.51 21.30
C GLY A 449 -17.25 25.54 21.91
N PRO A 450 -16.03 25.65 21.35
CA PRO A 450 -14.98 26.53 21.90
C PRO A 450 -15.29 27.99 21.64
N THR A 451 -15.18 28.83 22.68
CA THR A 451 -15.26 30.28 22.54
C THR A 451 -13.97 30.85 21.93
N HIS A 452 -14.09 31.95 21.19
CA HIS A 452 -13.04 32.59 20.38
C HIS A 452 -11.74 32.94 21.10
N ARG A 453 -11.67 32.90 22.42
CA ARG A 453 -10.50 33.26 23.24
C ARG A 453 -9.48 32.14 23.45
N HIS A 454 -9.77 30.89 23.08
CA HIS A 454 -8.92 29.74 23.40
C HIS A 454 -8.01 29.25 22.26
N TRP A 455 -8.05 29.90 21.10
CA TRP A 455 -7.22 29.51 19.95
C TRP A 455 -5.72 29.80 20.11
N SER A 456 -5.35 30.72 20.99
CA SER A 456 -3.94 31.09 21.25
C SER A 456 -3.20 30.06 22.11
N ALA A 457 -3.90 29.34 22.99
CA ALA A 457 -3.28 28.36 23.89
C ALA A 457 -2.95 27.02 23.18
N CYS A 458 -3.72 26.64 22.16
CA CYS A 458 -3.44 25.42 21.39
C CYS A 458 -2.18 25.52 20.52
N ARG A 459 -1.68 26.72 20.21
CA ARG A 459 -0.42 26.91 19.45
C ARG A 459 0.83 26.52 20.20
N ALA A 460 0.80 26.52 21.52
CA ALA A 460 1.97 26.21 22.36
C ALA A 460 2.20 24.70 22.57
N TYR A 461 1.25 23.85 22.14
CA TYR A 461 1.32 22.38 22.30
C TYR A 461 1.34 21.61 20.96
N LEU A 462 1.39 22.30 19.84
CA LEU A 462 1.65 21.77 18.48
C LEU A 462 3.13 21.99 18.11
#